data_c76b76403fd7bd782716a28b41c6cc83
#
_entry.id   c76b76403fd7bd782716a28b41c6cc83
#
_cell.length_a   1.000
_cell.length_b   1.000
_cell.length_c   1.000
_cell.angle_alpha   90.00
_cell.angle_beta   90.00
_cell.angle_gamma   90.00
#
_symmetry.space_group_name_H-M   'P 1'
#
loop_
_entity.id
_entity.type
_entity.pdbx_description
1 polymer ?
#
loop_
_entity_poly.entity_id
_entity_poly.type
_entity_poly.pdbx_seq_one_letter_code
_entity_poly.pdbx_strand_id
1 'polypeptide(L)'
;MNCVYTYLIGCVIALIGISIISFSGTTMHLNPIGDILSVGAAMVWSFYAVLSKKMGAFGYSVIQTTRRTFFYGILFMIPALYFFDFKWDLYRFSTPAYIFNIFYLGLGAPAICFVTWNLAVRILGAIKTSVYIYLAPVVTAVASVIVLHEKITFLSGLGIVLVLGGLLLSEQKKKLFFIRGRKHTENVVE
;
A
#
# COMPACT_ATOMS: atom_id res chain seq x y z
N MET A 1 -17.11 7.50 20.79
CA MET A 1 -16.08 8.52 20.56
C MET A 1 -14.66 8.00 20.69
N ASN A 2 -14.33 7.19 21.70
CA ASN A 2 -12.93 6.75 21.95
C ASN A 2 -12.28 5.81 20.94
N CYS A 3 -13.03 5.12 20.06
CA CYS A 3 -12.47 4.16 19.10
C CYS A 3 -11.82 4.84 17.89
N VAL A 4 -12.41 5.93 17.40
CA VAL A 4 -11.89 6.70 16.26
C VAL A 4 -10.60 7.42 16.65
N TYR A 5 -10.55 8.00 17.86
CA TYR A 5 -9.35 8.67 18.35
C TYR A 5 -8.16 7.71 18.50
N THR A 6 -8.37 6.49 19.02
CA THR A 6 -7.27 5.51 19.14
C THR A 6 -6.76 5.04 17.77
N TYR A 7 -7.67 4.88 16.80
CA TYR A 7 -7.29 4.58 15.42
C TYR A 7 -6.44 5.70 14.82
N LEU A 8 -6.88 6.96 14.97
CA LEU A 8 -6.14 8.13 14.49
C LEU A 8 -4.77 8.27 15.17
N ILE A 9 -4.70 8.06 16.47
CA ILE A 9 -3.42 8.08 17.21
C ILE A 9 -2.48 7.00 16.70
N GLY A 10 -2.97 5.77 16.51
CA GLY A 10 -2.17 4.68 15.94
C GLY A 10 -1.63 5.01 14.53
N CYS A 11 -2.47 5.60 13.68
CA CYS A 11 -2.04 6.06 12.35
C CYS A 11 -0.98 7.17 12.43
N VAL A 12 -1.14 8.15 13.32
CA VAL A 12 -0.17 9.24 13.52
C VAL A 12 1.18 8.68 14.00
N ILE A 13 1.16 7.78 14.98
CA ILE A 13 2.39 7.13 15.48
C ILE A 13 3.09 6.33 14.36
N ALA A 14 2.33 5.59 13.55
CA ALA A 14 2.88 4.86 12.41
C ALA A 14 3.48 5.80 11.36
N LEU A 15 2.83 6.93 11.06
CA LEU A 15 3.36 7.95 10.15
C LEU A 15 4.67 8.56 10.66
N ILE A 16 4.75 8.87 11.95
CA ILE A 16 5.99 9.36 12.57
C ILE A 16 7.10 8.29 12.42
N GLY A 17 6.80 7.02 12.69
CA GLY A 17 7.73 5.92 12.52
C GLY A 17 8.24 5.78 11.09
N ILE A 18 7.36 5.87 10.08
CA ILE A 18 7.73 5.86 8.66
C ILE A 18 8.63 7.05 8.32
N SER A 19 8.28 8.24 8.80
CA SER A 19 9.11 9.43 8.59
C SER A 19 10.51 9.22 9.14
N ILE A 20 10.66 8.72 10.36
CA ILE A 20 11.97 8.42 10.96
C ILE A 20 12.77 7.42 10.12
N ILE A 21 12.15 6.34 9.63
CA ILE A 21 12.82 5.36 8.76
C ILE A 21 13.30 6.04 7.48
N SER A 22 12.45 6.84 6.84
CA SER A 22 12.75 7.51 5.58
C SER A 22 13.86 8.55 5.70
N PHE A 23 13.93 9.24 6.83
CA PHE A 23 14.96 10.26 7.10
C PHE A 23 16.30 9.67 7.56
N SER A 24 16.34 8.40 8.00
CA SER A 24 17.57 7.80 8.57
C SER A 24 18.66 7.49 7.56
N GLY A 25 18.42 7.58 6.26
CA GLY A 25 19.35 7.09 5.23
C GLY A 25 19.72 8.04 4.11
N THR A 26 19.08 9.21 3.96
CA THR A 26 19.28 10.05 2.78
C THR A 26 19.30 11.55 3.08
N THR A 27 20.17 12.29 2.38
CA THR A 27 20.06 13.75 2.24
C THR A 27 18.77 14.05 1.47
N MET A 28 17.78 14.63 2.14
CA MET A 28 16.54 15.02 1.46
C MET A 28 16.77 16.18 0.50
N HIS A 29 16.59 15.91 -0.78
CA HIS A 29 16.37 16.94 -1.78
C HIS A 29 14.85 17.20 -1.89
N LEU A 30 14.40 18.30 -1.30
CA LEU A 30 13.00 18.73 -1.41
C LEU A 30 12.71 19.09 -2.88
N ASN A 31 11.79 18.38 -3.49
CA ASN A 31 11.27 18.70 -4.81
C ASN A 31 9.76 18.99 -4.71
N PRO A 32 9.36 20.27 -4.60
CA PRO A 32 7.96 20.64 -4.37
C PRO A 32 6.99 20.06 -5.42
N ILE A 33 7.43 19.96 -6.67
CA ILE A 33 6.61 19.37 -7.74
C ILE A 33 6.42 17.88 -7.52
N GLY A 34 7.48 17.16 -7.16
CA GLY A 34 7.42 15.73 -6.84
C GLY A 34 6.51 15.46 -5.63
N ASP A 35 6.57 16.32 -4.62
CA ASP A 35 5.75 16.20 -3.41
C ASP A 35 4.25 16.41 -3.70
N ILE A 36 3.90 17.42 -4.52
CA ILE A 36 2.51 17.64 -4.96
C ILE A 36 2.01 16.47 -5.79
N LEU A 37 2.81 15.93 -6.71
CA LEU A 37 2.46 14.77 -7.53
C LEU A 37 2.25 13.51 -6.66
N SER A 38 3.05 13.34 -5.62
CA SER A 38 2.93 12.22 -4.67
C SER A 38 1.63 12.29 -3.89
N VAL A 39 1.23 13.48 -3.42
CA VAL A 39 -0.07 13.69 -2.77
C VAL A 39 -1.22 13.41 -3.74
N GLY A 40 -1.12 13.87 -4.99
CA GLY A 40 -2.08 13.57 -6.04
C GLY A 40 -2.23 12.06 -6.29
N ALA A 41 -1.12 11.35 -6.38
CA ALA A 41 -1.12 9.90 -6.55
C ALA A 41 -1.78 9.18 -5.35
N ALA A 42 -1.52 9.62 -4.12
CA ALA A 42 -2.15 9.09 -2.91
C ALA A 42 -3.67 9.30 -2.91
N MET A 43 -4.15 10.45 -3.38
CA MET A 43 -5.59 10.72 -3.55
C MET A 43 -6.21 9.74 -4.55
N VAL A 44 -5.61 9.58 -5.74
CA VAL A 44 -6.09 8.64 -6.77
C VAL A 44 -6.10 7.20 -6.23
N TRP A 45 -5.08 6.80 -5.48
CA TRP A 45 -5.04 5.50 -4.83
C TRP A 45 -6.19 5.30 -3.84
N SER A 46 -6.52 6.33 -3.06
CA SER A 46 -7.63 6.29 -2.11
C SER A 46 -8.98 6.11 -2.81
N PHE A 47 -9.21 6.82 -3.91
CA PHE A 47 -10.39 6.63 -4.76
C PHE A 47 -10.46 5.21 -5.33
N TYR A 48 -9.34 4.70 -5.84
CA TYR A 48 -9.25 3.32 -6.33
C TYR A 48 -9.65 2.30 -5.26
N ALA A 49 -9.13 2.43 -4.04
CA ALA A 49 -9.44 1.52 -2.94
C ALA A 49 -10.94 1.50 -2.58
N VAL A 50 -11.59 2.68 -2.55
CA VAL A 50 -13.02 2.81 -2.28
C VAL A 50 -13.85 2.21 -3.43
N LEU A 51 -13.51 2.51 -4.68
CA LEU A 51 -14.19 1.98 -5.86
C LEU A 51 -14.04 0.45 -5.94
N SER A 52 -12.85 -0.07 -5.68
CA SER A 52 -12.58 -1.51 -5.67
C SER A 52 -13.46 -2.25 -4.65
N LYS A 53 -13.66 -1.67 -3.45
CA LYS A 53 -14.61 -2.18 -2.46
C LYS A 53 -16.04 -2.19 -3.00
N LYS A 54 -16.48 -1.10 -3.63
CA LYS A 54 -17.84 -0.98 -4.20
C LYS A 54 -18.08 -1.99 -5.33
N MET A 55 -17.08 -2.20 -6.19
CA MET A 55 -17.17 -3.20 -7.26
C MET A 55 -17.28 -4.63 -6.70
N GLY A 56 -16.60 -4.93 -5.61
CA GLY A 56 -16.76 -6.20 -4.88
C GLY A 56 -18.19 -6.42 -4.36
N ALA A 57 -18.86 -5.35 -3.93
CA ALA A 57 -20.25 -5.42 -3.46
C ALA A 57 -21.26 -5.70 -4.60
N PHE A 58 -20.95 -5.34 -5.85
CA PHE A 58 -21.76 -5.67 -7.03
C PHE A 58 -21.59 -7.12 -7.53
N GLY A 59 -20.85 -7.96 -6.84
CA GLY A 59 -20.67 -9.37 -7.19
C GLY A 59 -19.59 -9.64 -8.26
N TYR A 60 -18.87 -8.64 -8.73
CA TYR A 60 -17.76 -8.85 -9.66
C TYR A 60 -16.64 -9.66 -9.01
N SER A 61 -16.08 -10.61 -9.74
CA SER A 61 -14.93 -11.37 -9.23
C SER A 61 -13.67 -10.47 -9.15
N VAL A 62 -12.82 -10.71 -8.13
CA VAL A 62 -11.57 -9.97 -7.93
C VAL A 62 -10.70 -10.00 -9.18
N ILE A 63 -10.60 -11.16 -9.82
CA ILE A 63 -9.80 -11.35 -11.03
C ILE A 63 -10.34 -10.53 -12.20
N GLN A 64 -11.66 -10.51 -12.40
CA GLN A 64 -12.29 -9.71 -13.45
C GLN A 64 -12.06 -8.22 -13.24
N THR A 65 -12.20 -7.74 -12.01
CA THR A 65 -11.95 -6.34 -11.67
C THR A 65 -10.50 -5.98 -11.94
N THR A 66 -9.55 -6.77 -11.45
CA THR A 66 -8.12 -6.55 -11.65
C THR A 66 -7.77 -6.55 -13.14
N ARG A 67 -8.25 -7.54 -13.91
CA ARG A 67 -8.01 -7.62 -15.36
C ARG A 67 -8.50 -6.37 -16.09
N ARG A 68 -9.71 -5.89 -15.78
CA ARG A 68 -10.26 -4.66 -16.40
C ARG A 68 -9.43 -3.43 -16.02
N THR A 69 -9.02 -3.32 -14.77
CA THR A 69 -8.18 -2.20 -14.31
C THR A 69 -6.86 -2.16 -15.07
N PHE A 70 -6.18 -3.31 -15.24
CA PHE A 70 -4.94 -3.38 -16.02
C PHE A 70 -5.18 -3.06 -17.49
N PHE A 71 -6.24 -3.61 -18.08
CA PHE A 71 -6.55 -3.37 -19.49
C PHE A 71 -6.76 -1.88 -19.78
N TYR A 72 -7.62 -1.21 -19.00
CA TYR A 72 -7.83 0.23 -19.16
C TYR A 72 -6.60 1.05 -18.77
N GLY A 73 -5.84 0.62 -17.76
CA GLY A 73 -4.59 1.26 -17.37
C GLY A 73 -3.57 1.26 -18.52
N ILE A 74 -3.37 0.14 -19.20
CA ILE A 74 -2.51 0.05 -20.39
C ILE A 74 -3.03 0.93 -21.52
N LEU A 75 -4.34 0.90 -21.78
CA LEU A 75 -4.95 1.73 -22.83
C LEU A 75 -4.71 3.21 -22.63
N PHE A 76 -4.83 3.71 -21.39
CA PHE A 76 -4.54 5.12 -21.06
C PHE A 76 -3.04 5.42 -21.00
N MET A 77 -2.19 4.42 -20.80
CA MET A 77 -0.74 4.60 -20.76
C MET A 77 -0.14 4.83 -22.16
N ILE A 78 -0.76 4.26 -23.21
CA ILE A 78 -0.26 4.40 -24.60
C ILE A 78 -0.18 5.87 -25.02
N PRO A 79 -1.23 6.71 -24.88
CA PRO A 79 -1.12 8.15 -25.18
C PRO A 79 -0.09 8.84 -24.30
N ALA A 80 0.01 8.49 -23.03
CA ALA A 80 0.97 9.08 -22.11
C ALA A 80 2.42 8.84 -22.55
N LEU A 81 2.75 7.67 -23.09
CA LEU A 81 4.08 7.37 -23.63
C LEU A 81 4.46 8.33 -24.77
N TYR A 82 3.49 8.71 -25.59
CA TYR A 82 3.70 9.67 -26.67
C TYR A 82 4.00 11.10 -26.14
N PHE A 83 3.25 11.54 -25.11
CA PHE A 83 3.41 12.86 -24.51
C PHE A 83 4.72 13.00 -23.71
N PHE A 84 5.27 11.90 -23.18
CA PHE A 84 6.49 11.89 -22.36
C PHE A 84 7.75 11.53 -23.17
N ASP A 85 7.73 11.62 -24.51
CA ASP A 85 8.90 11.34 -25.39
C ASP A 85 9.59 10.00 -25.06
N PHE A 86 8.81 8.94 -24.92
CA PHE A 86 9.33 7.62 -24.58
C PHE A 86 10.27 7.12 -25.70
N LYS A 87 11.56 6.96 -25.37
CA LYS A 87 12.57 6.43 -26.29
C LYS A 87 12.62 4.92 -26.23
N TRP A 88 12.37 4.28 -27.36
CA TRP A 88 12.49 2.84 -27.51
C TRP A 88 13.97 2.46 -27.60
N ASP A 89 14.59 2.09 -26.48
CA ASP A 89 15.96 1.59 -26.43
C ASP A 89 15.95 0.05 -26.45
N LEU A 90 15.79 -0.53 -27.64
CA LEU A 90 15.73 -1.97 -27.85
C LEU A 90 17.03 -2.69 -27.47
N TYR A 91 18.16 -1.97 -27.42
CA TYR A 91 19.45 -2.56 -27.04
C TYR A 91 19.44 -3.09 -25.60
N ARG A 92 18.63 -2.53 -24.72
CA ARG A 92 18.47 -3.03 -23.33
C ARG A 92 17.85 -4.41 -23.26
N PHE A 93 17.12 -4.83 -24.29
CA PHE A 93 16.57 -6.19 -24.35
C PHE A 93 17.62 -7.25 -24.72
N SER A 94 18.83 -6.89 -25.07
CA SER A 94 19.92 -7.84 -25.34
C SER A 94 20.43 -8.55 -24.08
N THR A 95 20.16 -8.03 -22.91
CA THR A 95 20.61 -8.60 -21.64
C THR A 95 19.47 -9.41 -20.98
N PRO A 96 19.62 -10.74 -20.78
CA PRO A 96 18.57 -11.59 -20.21
C PRO A 96 18.04 -11.12 -18.85
N ALA A 97 18.91 -10.52 -18.03
CA ALA A 97 18.52 -9.97 -16.72
C ALA A 97 17.49 -8.84 -16.85
N TYR A 98 17.60 -7.98 -17.86
CA TYR A 98 16.62 -6.90 -18.06
C TYR A 98 15.28 -7.43 -18.54
N ILE A 99 15.30 -8.45 -19.41
CA ILE A 99 14.07 -9.15 -19.86
C ILE A 99 13.37 -9.76 -18.64
N PHE A 100 14.10 -10.51 -17.81
CA PHE A 100 13.55 -11.11 -16.59
C PHE A 100 12.96 -10.07 -15.66
N ASN A 101 13.67 -8.97 -15.42
CA ASN A 101 13.19 -7.86 -14.57
C ASN A 101 11.92 -7.22 -15.13
N ILE A 102 11.81 -7.02 -16.44
CA ILE A 102 10.62 -6.46 -17.08
C ILE A 102 9.43 -7.39 -16.91
N PHE A 103 9.61 -8.71 -17.15
CA PHE A 103 8.54 -9.68 -16.93
C PHE A 103 8.14 -9.79 -15.47
N TYR A 104 9.11 -9.81 -14.56
CA TYR A 104 8.85 -9.86 -13.12
C TYR A 104 8.11 -8.64 -12.62
N LEU A 105 8.58 -7.43 -12.98
CA LEU A 105 7.98 -6.15 -12.56
C LEU A 105 6.71 -5.80 -13.33
N GLY A 106 6.58 -6.22 -14.60
CA GLY A 106 5.43 -5.89 -15.43
C GLY A 106 4.23 -6.83 -15.22
N LEU A 107 4.48 -8.12 -15.10
CA LEU A 107 3.43 -9.14 -15.02
C LEU A 107 3.40 -9.87 -13.67
N GLY A 108 4.55 -10.31 -13.16
CA GLY A 108 4.60 -11.19 -11.99
C GLY A 108 4.17 -10.50 -10.70
N ALA A 109 5.00 -9.63 -10.18
CA ALA A 109 4.77 -8.99 -8.90
C ALA A 109 3.50 -8.12 -8.88
N PRO A 110 3.25 -7.22 -9.87
CA PRO A 110 2.05 -6.39 -9.85
C PRO A 110 0.76 -7.18 -9.95
N ALA A 111 0.68 -8.20 -10.83
CA ALA A 111 -0.54 -9.00 -10.98
C ALA A 111 -0.92 -9.70 -9.66
N ILE A 112 0.04 -10.33 -9.00
CA ILE A 112 -0.17 -11.00 -7.70
C ILE A 112 -0.54 -9.97 -6.63
N CYS A 113 0.19 -8.87 -6.54
CA CYS A 113 -0.06 -7.83 -5.54
C CYS A 113 -1.45 -7.22 -5.70
N PHE A 114 -1.88 -6.87 -6.92
CA PHE A 114 -3.20 -6.30 -7.13
C PHE A 114 -4.35 -7.27 -6.89
N VAL A 115 -4.21 -8.53 -7.26
CA VAL A 115 -5.21 -9.57 -6.95
C VAL A 115 -5.32 -9.75 -5.45
N THR A 116 -4.20 -9.88 -4.75
CA THR A 116 -4.16 -10.03 -3.29
C THR A 116 -4.72 -8.79 -2.59
N TRP A 117 -4.35 -7.58 -3.07
CA TRP A 117 -4.89 -6.32 -2.57
C TRP A 117 -6.41 -6.22 -2.72
N ASN A 118 -6.94 -6.48 -3.91
CA ASN A 118 -8.38 -6.42 -4.17
C ASN A 118 -9.14 -7.48 -3.36
N LEU A 119 -8.56 -8.66 -3.17
CA LEU A 119 -9.11 -9.69 -2.29
C LEU A 119 -9.15 -9.23 -0.84
N ALA A 120 -8.06 -8.64 -0.34
CA ALA A 120 -7.98 -8.09 1.01
C ALA A 120 -9.00 -6.96 1.21
N VAL A 121 -9.14 -6.04 0.25
CA VAL A 121 -10.15 -4.95 0.28
C VAL A 121 -11.56 -5.52 0.31
N ARG A 122 -11.83 -6.59 -0.42
CA ARG A 122 -13.14 -7.24 -0.44
C ARG A 122 -13.49 -7.88 0.90
N ILE A 123 -12.52 -8.54 1.55
CA ILE A 123 -12.74 -9.29 2.82
C ILE A 123 -12.67 -8.35 4.03
N LEU A 124 -11.64 -7.53 4.11
CA LEU A 124 -11.34 -6.69 5.28
C LEU A 124 -11.92 -5.27 5.17
N GLY A 125 -12.17 -4.82 3.95
CA GLY A 125 -12.57 -3.45 3.63
C GLY A 125 -11.37 -2.53 3.39
N ALA A 126 -11.58 -1.46 2.61
CA ALA A 126 -10.53 -0.55 2.15
C ALA A 126 -9.71 0.07 3.30
N ILE A 127 -10.38 0.54 4.36
CA ILE A 127 -9.72 1.22 5.49
C ILE A 127 -8.75 0.28 6.23
N LYS A 128 -9.17 -0.96 6.53
CA LYS A 128 -8.29 -1.91 7.22
C LYS A 128 -7.12 -2.33 6.34
N THR A 129 -7.38 -2.61 5.08
CA THR A 129 -6.34 -3.01 4.12
C THR A 129 -5.29 -1.92 3.94
N SER A 130 -5.72 -0.65 3.88
CA SER A 130 -4.80 0.49 3.74
C SER A 130 -3.85 0.67 4.94
N VAL A 131 -4.28 0.28 6.15
CA VAL A 131 -3.39 0.35 7.33
C VAL A 131 -2.21 -0.61 7.21
N TYR A 132 -2.41 -1.78 6.58
CA TYR A 132 -1.32 -2.74 6.37
C TYR A 132 -0.25 -2.25 5.39
N ILE A 133 -0.51 -1.20 4.59
CA ILE A 133 0.51 -0.56 3.75
C ILE A 133 1.66 -0.01 4.61
N TYR A 134 1.37 0.45 5.83
CA TYR A 134 2.39 0.96 6.75
C TYR A 134 3.41 -0.12 7.18
N LEU A 135 3.11 -1.39 6.94
CA LEU A 135 4.06 -2.49 7.17
C LEU A 135 5.15 -2.54 6.07
N ALA A 136 4.88 -2.00 4.88
CA ALA A 136 5.80 -2.06 3.76
C ALA A 136 7.20 -1.48 4.07
N PRO A 137 7.36 -0.29 4.69
CA PRO A 137 8.67 0.24 5.05
C PRO A 137 9.43 -0.65 6.04
N VAL A 138 8.71 -1.33 6.94
CA VAL A 138 9.32 -2.26 7.90
C VAL A 138 9.87 -3.49 7.18
N VAL A 139 9.07 -4.09 6.28
CA VAL A 139 9.49 -5.24 5.46
C VAL A 139 10.67 -4.87 4.57
N THR A 140 10.63 -3.68 3.97
CA THR A 140 11.74 -3.17 3.14
C THR A 140 13.01 -3.00 3.96
N ALA A 141 12.94 -2.41 5.15
CA ALA A 141 14.10 -2.23 6.02
C ALA A 141 14.70 -3.58 6.49
N VAL A 142 13.86 -4.56 6.81
CA VAL A 142 14.32 -5.91 7.15
C VAL A 142 14.96 -6.60 5.95
N ALA A 143 14.34 -6.49 4.77
CA ALA A 143 14.88 -7.06 3.54
C ALA A 143 16.24 -6.43 3.16
N SER A 144 16.41 -5.12 3.32
CA SER A 144 17.67 -4.44 3.02
C SER A 144 18.81 -4.93 3.90
N VAL A 145 18.53 -5.22 5.17
CA VAL A 145 19.53 -5.82 6.07
C VAL A 145 19.93 -7.22 5.65
N ILE A 146 18.95 -8.05 5.27
CA ILE A 146 19.20 -9.45 4.92
C ILE A 146 19.90 -9.57 3.55
N VAL A 147 19.44 -8.78 2.56
CA VAL A 147 19.89 -8.91 1.17
C VAL A 147 21.08 -8.04 0.85
N LEU A 148 21.10 -6.79 1.36
CA LEU A 148 22.15 -5.81 1.10
C LEU A 148 23.21 -5.75 2.22
N HIS A 149 23.00 -6.52 3.32
CA HIS A 149 23.85 -6.49 4.50
C HIS A 149 24.05 -5.09 5.09
N GLU A 150 23.08 -4.22 4.93
CA GLU A 150 23.10 -2.86 5.48
C GLU A 150 22.97 -2.89 7.01
N LYS A 151 23.71 -2.01 7.68
CA LYS A 151 23.58 -1.87 9.15
C LYS A 151 22.31 -1.08 9.48
N ILE A 152 21.45 -1.65 10.31
CA ILE A 152 20.31 -0.90 10.85
C ILE A 152 20.84 0.24 11.72
N THR A 153 20.54 1.46 11.35
CA THR A 153 20.79 2.62 12.20
C THR A 153 19.83 2.57 13.40
N PHE A 154 20.27 3.02 14.55
CA PHE A 154 19.44 3.09 15.76
C PHE A 154 18.10 3.82 15.50
N LEU A 155 18.14 4.89 14.70
CA LEU A 155 16.96 5.63 14.28
C LEU A 155 15.98 4.77 13.46
N SER A 156 16.48 3.97 12.50
CA SER A 156 15.65 3.06 11.71
C SER A 156 14.98 2.00 12.59
N GLY A 157 15.71 1.46 13.56
CA GLY A 157 15.18 0.52 14.54
C GLY A 157 14.05 1.14 15.38
N LEU A 158 14.21 2.37 15.85
CA LEU A 158 13.17 3.09 16.58
C LEU A 158 11.95 3.38 15.72
N GLY A 159 12.15 3.74 14.44
CA GLY A 159 11.08 3.92 13.48
C GLY A 159 10.28 2.64 13.24
N ILE A 160 10.94 1.49 13.12
CA ILE A 160 10.29 0.16 12.99
C ILE A 160 9.37 -0.12 14.19
N VAL A 161 9.87 0.10 15.41
CA VAL A 161 9.10 -0.11 16.63
C VAL A 161 7.87 0.81 16.68
N LEU A 162 8.02 2.06 16.30
CA LEU A 162 6.90 3.02 16.24
C LEU A 162 5.84 2.60 15.19
N VAL A 163 6.26 2.15 14.00
CA VAL A 163 5.32 1.68 12.98
C VAL A 163 4.54 0.47 13.47
N LEU A 164 5.21 -0.53 14.02
CA LEU A 164 4.57 -1.73 14.55
C LEU A 164 3.65 -1.40 15.74
N GLY A 165 4.10 -0.55 16.65
CA GLY A 165 3.31 -0.09 17.79
C GLY A 165 2.06 0.68 17.35
N GLY A 166 2.19 1.59 16.40
CA GLY A 166 1.08 2.34 15.80
C GLY A 166 0.06 1.43 15.11
N LEU A 167 0.53 0.43 14.35
CA LEU A 167 -0.33 -0.60 13.73
C LEU A 167 -1.11 -1.40 14.77
N LEU A 168 -0.45 -1.92 15.79
CA LEU A 168 -1.08 -2.69 16.86
C LEU A 168 -2.13 -1.86 17.61
N LEU A 169 -1.84 -0.60 17.92
CA LEU A 169 -2.78 0.32 18.53
C LEU A 169 -4.00 0.59 17.65
N SER A 170 -3.79 0.73 16.35
CA SER A 170 -4.87 0.92 15.37
C SER A 170 -5.78 -0.30 15.26
N GLU A 171 -5.26 -1.52 15.45
CA GLU A 171 -6.00 -2.77 15.22
C GLU A 171 -6.72 -3.31 16.46
N GLN A 172 -6.12 -3.18 17.67
CA GLN A 172 -6.60 -3.84 18.88
C GLN A 172 -8.02 -3.44 19.31
N LYS A 173 -8.44 -2.20 19.14
CA LYS A 173 -9.77 -1.75 19.61
C LYS A 173 -10.92 -2.01 18.64
N LYS A 174 -10.66 -2.33 17.37
CA LYS A 174 -11.74 -2.75 16.45
C LYS A 174 -12.26 -4.15 16.75
N LYS A 175 -11.44 -5.05 17.27
CA LYS A 175 -11.91 -6.38 17.75
C LYS A 175 -12.95 -6.23 18.86
N LEU A 176 -12.73 -5.34 19.81
CA LEU A 176 -13.66 -5.08 20.93
C LEU A 176 -14.99 -4.47 20.46
N PHE A 177 -14.98 -3.61 19.46
CA PHE A 177 -16.21 -2.99 18.92
C PHE A 177 -17.06 -4.00 18.13
N PHE A 178 -16.43 -4.90 17.38
CA PHE A 178 -17.14 -5.92 16.61
C PHE A 178 -17.77 -6.98 17.52
N ILE A 179 -17.08 -7.37 18.61
CA ILE A 179 -17.58 -8.29 19.63
C ILE A 179 -18.74 -7.65 20.41
N ARG A 180 -18.65 -6.35 20.71
CA ARG A 180 -19.68 -5.62 21.44
C ARG A 180 -20.94 -5.35 20.59
N GLY A 181 -20.78 -5.10 19.29
CA GLY A 181 -21.90 -4.96 18.34
C GLY A 181 -22.66 -6.27 18.15
N ARG A 182 -21.94 -7.40 18.09
CA ARG A 182 -22.57 -8.73 17.97
C ARG A 182 -23.38 -9.12 19.19
N LYS A 183 -22.88 -8.84 20.40
CA LYS A 183 -23.62 -9.07 21.64
C LYS A 183 -24.87 -8.20 21.79
N HIS A 184 -24.86 -6.98 21.20
CA HIS A 184 -26.04 -6.11 21.25
C HIS A 184 -27.16 -6.57 20.30
N THR A 185 -26.81 -7.20 19.18
CA THR A 185 -27.82 -7.79 18.25
C THR A 185 -28.39 -9.11 18.76
N GLU A 186 -27.62 -9.90 19.47
CA GLU A 186 -28.12 -11.16 20.10
C GLU A 186 -29.11 -10.87 21.24
N ASN A 187 -28.86 -9.84 22.04
CA ASN A 187 -29.76 -9.46 23.16
C ASN A 187 -31.03 -8.69 22.74
N VAL A 188 -31.22 -8.36 21.46
CA VAL A 188 -32.43 -7.69 20.93
C VAL A 188 -33.33 -8.70 20.22
N VAL A 189 -32.88 -9.94 20.02
CA VAL A 189 -33.63 -11.02 19.33
C VAL A 189 -34.20 -12.04 20.34
N GLU A 190 -33.83 -11.97 21.63
CA GLU A 190 -34.51 -12.64 22.75
C GLU A 190 -35.57 -11.71 23.36
#